data_33dfcd0f152216672747cccf230ae343
#
_entry.id   33dfcd0f152216672747cccf230ae343
#
_cell.length_a   1.000
_cell.length_b   1.000
_cell.length_c   1.000
_cell.angle_alpha   90.00
_cell.angle_beta   90.00
_cell.angle_gamma   90.00
#
_symmetry.space_group_name_H-M   'P 1'
#
loop_
_entity.id
_entity.type
_entity.pdbx_description
1 polymer ?
#
loop_
_entity_poly.entity_id
_entity_poly.type
_entity_poly.pdbx_seq_one_letter_code
_entity_poly.pdbx_strand_id
1 'polypeptide(L)'
;VADFGARELKPLMNQMRLMGLGMEDMEEYLHARHAKEANAVIAQRNPGEPGLQDGGSGMTNQAADNYFAKLDPAQRRKLEAVAKNVDAIIDKTRKLYVSYGLENQDVVDGWASMYQHYIPLMREDKEGGMGTGQGFSVKGKETKGRTGSARKVVDILANIASQREKLIVRGEKNIVAQALVGLAQANPNPDFWEVRSQAPTERVFDPKTGVVVDRPDPLFKSRENVAVAKVQDSKGNVTEQMVVFNEDNPRAVRMAAAMKNLDAGNLEGLLGMSAKITRYFSAINTQYNPVFGVVNLVRDVQGAMVNL
;
A
#
# COMPACT_ATOMS: atom_id res chain seq x y z
N VAL A 1 13.21 2.69 1.17
CA VAL A 1 13.45 1.36 0.56
C VAL A 1 14.88 0.91 0.86
N ALA A 2 15.91 1.66 0.48
CA ALA A 2 17.32 1.29 0.73
C ALA A 2 17.61 0.99 2.20
N ASP A 3 17.07 1.77 3.14
CA ASP A 3 17.21 1.54 4.58
C ASP A 3 16.59 0.21 5.03
N PHE A 4 15.42 -0.15 4.51
CA PHE A 4 14.79 -1.45 4.76
C PHE A 4 15.67 -2.60 4.24
N GLY A 5 16.18 -2.50 3.03
CA GLY A 5 17.09 -3.48 2.46
C GLY A 5 18.34 -3.70 3.32
N ALA A 6 18.98 -2.60 3.75
CA ALA A 6 20.23 -2.65 4.52
C ALA A 6 20.04 -3.11 5.97
N ARG A 7 18.99 -2.64 6.66
CA ARG A 7 18.82 -2.84 8.10
C ARG A 7 17.93 -4.01 8.51
N GLU A 8 17.06 -4.47 7.61
CA GLU A 8 16.11 -5.55 7.93
C GLU A 8 16.29 -6.76 7.01
N LEU A 9 16.28 -6.57 5.68
CA LEU A 9 16.34 -7.69 4.75
C LEU A 9 17.72 -8.36 4.70
N LYS A 10 18.79 -7.58 4.58
CA LYS A 10 20.15 -8.11 4.54
C LYS A 10 20.56 -8.87 5.81
N PRO A 11 20.26 -8.39 7.05
CA PRO A 11 20.47 -9.17 8.26
C PRO A 11 19.68 -10.48 8.30
N LEU A 12 18.43 -10.49 7.85
CA LEU A 12 17.61 -11.70 7.75
C LEU A 12 18.27 -12.74 6.83
N MET A 13 18.69 -12.34 5.63
CA MET A 13 19.36 -13.22 4.67
C MET A 13 20.71 -13.74 5.21
N ASN A 14 21.47 -12.90 5.90
CA ASN A 14 22.72 -13.31 6.54
C ASN A 14 22.47 -14.34 7.66
N GLN A 15 21.41 -14.16 8.47
CA GLN A 15 21.04 -15.11 9.51
C GLN A 15 20.69 -16.48 8.90
N MET A 16 19.87 -16.51 7.85
CA MET A 16 19.54 -17.75 7.13
C MET A 16 20.81 -18.47 6.66
N ARG A 17 21.72 -17.73 6.01
CA ARG A 17 23.01 -18.28 5.53
C ARG A 17 23.85 -18.86 6.66
N LEU A 18 23.98 -18.13 7.79
CA LEU A 18 24.77 -18.59 8.95
C LEU A 18 24.18 -19.84 9.60
N MET A 19 22.86 -19.99 9.55
CA MET A 19 22.15 -21.17 10.07
C MET A 19 22.10 -22.34 9.08
N GLY A 20 22.57 -22.15 7.84
CA GLY A 20 22.52 -23.14 6.77
C GLY A 20 21.09 -23.43 6.29
N LEU A 21 20.21 -22.42 6.31
CA LEU A 21 18.82 -22.51 5.83
C LEU A 21 18.72 -22.00 4.40
N GLY A 22 18.09 -22.83 3.53
CA GLY A 22 17.72 -22.43 2.18
C GLY A 22 16.48 -21.55 2.16
N MET A 23 16.24 -20.90 1.01
CA MET A 23 15.02 -20.12 0.78
C MET A 23 13.78 -21.02 0.81
N GLU A 24 13.84 -22.16 0.15
CA GLU A 24 12.75 -23.14 0.08
C GLU A 24 12.36 -23.67 1.46
N ASP A 25 13.36 -24.02 2.30
CA ASP A 25 13.10 -24.47 3.68
C ASP A 25 12.34 -23.42 4.49
N MET A 26 12.74 -22.15 4.34
CA MET A 26 12.11 -21.04 5.07
C MET A 26 10.70 -20.75 4.56
N GLU A 27 10.51 -20.75 3.24
CA GLU A 27 9.21 -20.49 2.62
C GLU A 27 8.21 -21.61 2.92
N GLU A 28 8.61 -22.88 2.87
CA GLU A 28 7.77 -24.00 3.23
C GLU A 28 7.37 -23.95 4.71
N TYR A 29 8.31 -23.62 5.60
CA TYR A 29 8.04 -23.45 7.03
C TYR A 29 7.03 -22.32 7.28
N LEU A 30 7.23 -21.15 6.69
CA LEU A 30 6.34 -20.00 6.81
C LEU A 30 4.94 -20.33 6.27
N HIS A 31 4.86 -21.01 5.13
CA HIS A 31 3.59 -21.43 4.55
C HIS A 31 2.86 -22.43 5.44
N ALA A 32 3.52 -23.50 5.89
CA ALA A 32 2.92 -24.48 6.77
C ALA A 32 2.42 -23.87 8.10
N ARG A 33 3.19 -22.96 8.68
CA ARG A 33 2.82 -22.23 9.91
C ARG A 33 1.55 -21.38 9.74
N HIS A 34 1.38 -20.79 8.57
CA HIS A 34 0.23 -19.91 8.24
C HIS A 34 -0.98 -20.68 7.69
N ALA A 35 -0.80 -21.89 7.14
CA ALA A 35 -1.80 -22.58 6.34
C ALA A 35 -3.13 -22.75 7.06
N LYS A 36 -3.13 -23.22 8.32
CA LYS A 36 -4.38 -23.51 9.07
C LYS A 36 -5.21 -22.26 9.33
N GLU A 37 -4.58 -21.18 9.77
CA GLU A 37 -5.31 -19.92 10.02
C GLU A 37 -5.81 -19.29 8.74
N ALA A 38 -5.03 -19.38 7.64
CA ALA A 38 -5.46 -18.91 6.33
C ALA A 38 -6.64 -19.73 5.78
N ASN A 39 -6.58 -21.07 5.88
CA ASN A 39 -7.65 -21.96 5.44
C ASN A 39 -8.96 -21.67 6.21
N ALA A 40 -8.89 -21.49 7.52
CA ALA A 40 -10.06 -21.18 8.33
C ALA A 40 -10.76 -19.87 7.88
N VAL A 41 -9.99 -18.80 7.66
CA VAL A 41 -10.54 -17.52 7.19
C VAL A 41 -11.08 -17.61 5.76
N ILE A 42 -10.40 -18.37 4.88
CA ILE A 42 -10.84 -18.55 3.49
C ILE A 42 -12.15 -19.37 3.44
N ALA A 43 -12.22 -20.45 4.20
CA ALA A 43 -13.42 -21.30 4.31
C ALA A 43 -14.64 -20.48 4.79
N GLN A 44 -14.46 -19.67 5.83
CA GLN A 44 -15.51 -18.81 6.36
C GLN A 44 -16.04 -17.81 5.32
N ARG A 45 -15.18 -17.33 4.42
CA ARG A 45 -15.56 -16.39 3.35
C ARG A 45 -16.19 -17.05 2.13
N ASN A 46 -16.00 -18.35 1.98
CA ASN A 46 -16.44 -19.12 0.82
C ASN A 46 -17.21 -20.39 1.26
N PRO A 47 -18.33 -20.25 1.99
CA PRO A 47 -19.01 -21.40 2.58
C PRO A 47 -19.61 -22.37 1.54
N GLY A 48 -19.81 -21.90 0.30
CA GLY A 48 -20.37 -22.70 -0.81
C GLY A 48 -19.32 -23.36 -1.72
N GLU A 49 -18.02 -23.21 -1.42
CA GLU A 49 -16.92 -23.69 -2.26
C GLU A 49 -16.19 -24.87 -1.60
N PRO A 50 -16.54 -26.14 -1.90
CA PRO A 50 -15.94 -27.31 -1.25
C PRO A 50 -14.41 -27.36 -1.36
N GLY A 51 -13.85 -26.95 -2.51
CA GLY A 51 -12.40 -26.92 -2.74
C GLY A 51 -11.64 -25.86 -1.94
N LEU A 52 -12.34 -24.93 -1.27
CA LEU A 52 -11.74 -23.88 -0.45
C LEU A 52 -11.97 -24.07 1.06
N GLN A 53 -12.65 -25.16 1.46
CA GLN A 53 -12.87 -25.47 2.89
C GLN A 53 -11.57 -25.91 3.58
N ASP A 54 -10.68 -26.62 2.84
CA ASP A 54 -9.31 -26.89 3.26
C ASP A 54 -8.38 -26.79 2.04
N GLY A 55 -7.21 -26.20 2.20
CA GLY A 55 -6.26 -26.01 1.11
C GLY A 55 -6.40 -24.69 0.33
N GLY A 56 -7.35 -23.83 0.67
CA GLY A 56 -7.53 -22.52 0.05
C GLY A 56 -6.32 -21.59 0.21
N SER A 57 -5.41 -21.86 1.17
CA SER A 57 -4.10 -21.21 1.31
C SER A 57 -3.07 -21.70 0.28
N GLY A 58 -3.32 -22.79 -0.44
CA GLY A 58 -2.37 -23.52 -1.29
C GLY A 58 -1.69 -24.70 -0.57
N MET A 59 -2.04 -24.94 0.70
CA MET A 59 -1.58 -26.08 1.49
C MET A 59 -2.77 -26.52 2.37
N THR A 60 -3.05 -27.85 2.40
CA THR A 60 -4.09 -28.39 3.28
C THR A 60 -3.60 -28.41 4.74
N ASN A 61 -4.55 -28.45 5.69
CA ASN A 61 -4.23 -28.56 7.10
C ASN A 61 -3.43 -29.85 7.40
N GLN A 62 -3.81 -30.96 6.75
CA GLN A 62 -3.09 -32.23 6.87
C GLN A 62 -1.66 -32.15 6.31
N ALA A 63 -1.45 -31.45 5.19
CA ALA A 63 -0.11 -31.27 4.64
C ALA A 63 0.78 -30.46 5.58
N ALA A 64 0.24 -29.41 6.20
CA ALA A 64 0.96 -28.62 7.21
C ALA A 64 1.32 -29.46 8.45
N ASP A 65 0.39 -30.30 8.95
CA ASP A 65 0.68 -31.20 10.08
C ASP A 65 1.76 -32.23 9.74
N ASN A 66 1.67 -32.82 8.56
CA ASN A 66 2.67 -33.78 8.06
C ASN A 66 4.05 -33.15 7.92
N TYR A 67 4.12 -31.88 7.46
CA TYR A 67 5.37 -31.12 7.40
C TYR A 67 6.00 -31.00 8.79
N PHE A 68 5.24 -30.51 9.80
CA PHE A 68 5.76 -30.35 11.15
C PHE A 68 6.12 -31.68 11.83
N ALA A 69 5.40 -32.75 11.54
CA ALA A 69 5.68 -34.07 12.09
C ALA A 69 7.00 -34.66 11.58
N LYS A 70 7.39 -34.32 10.34
CA LYS A 70 8.63 -34.79 9.69
C LYS A 70 9.84 -33.88 9.96
N LEU A 71 9.60 -32.65 10.44
CA LEU A 71 10.65 -31.64 10.59
C LEU A 71 11.57 -32.00 11.77
N ASP A 72 12.87 -32.08 11.49
CA ASP A 72 13.89 -32.31 12.52
C ASP A 72 13.81 -31.21 13.60
N PRO A 73 13.86 -31.57 14.91
CA PRO A 73 13.76 -30.61 16.00
C PRO A 73 14.86 -29.53 16.02
N ALA A 74 16.07 -29.86 15.53
CA ALA A 74 17.15 -28.87 15.45
C ALA A 74 16.92 -27.89 14.30
N GLN A 75 16.47 -28.38 13.14
CA GLN A 75 16.09 -27.56 11.99
C GLN A 75 14.90 -26.68 12.33
N ARG A 76 13.88 -27.23 13.03
CA ARG A 76 12.71 -26.46 13.50
C ARG A 76 13.11 -25.26 14.34
N ARG A 77 14.02 -25.43 15.30
CA ARG A 77 14.50 -24.31 16.14
C ARG A 77 15.18 -23.22 15.33
N LYS A 78 15.95 -23.59 14.32
CA LYS A 78 16.59 -22.60 13.41
C LYS A 78 15.57 -21.84 12.60
N LEU A 79 14.60 -22.54 11.98
CA LEU A 79 13.53 -21.94 11.19
C LEU A 79 12.67 -21.00 12.05
N GLU A 80 12.33 -21.42 13.27
CA GLU A 80 11.57 -20.60 14.22
C GLU A 80 12.30 -19.31 14.62
N ALA A 81 13.61 -19.40 14.83
CA ALA A 81 14.45 -18.23 15.14
C ALA A 81 14.47 -17.20 13.98
N VAL A 82 14.54 -17.65 12.74
CA VAL A 82 14.46 -16.78 11.57
C VAL A 82 13.04 -16.24 11.38
N ALA A 83 12.01 -17.09 11.56
CA ALA A 83 10.62 -16.70 11.41
C ALA A 83 10.21 -15.57 12.36
N LYS A 84 10.77 -15.49 13.57
CA LYS A 84 10.56 -14.34 14.47
C LYS A 84 11.00 -13.00 13.86
N ASN A 85 12.08 -13.00 13.10
CA ASN A 85 12.55 -11.79 12.40
C ASN A 85 11.66 -11.46 11.19
N VAL A 86 11.13 -12.47 10.49
CA VAL A 86 10.12 -12.28 9.44
C VAL A 86 8.86 -11.67 10.05
N ASP A 87 8.36 -12.19 11.18
CA ASP A 87 7.20 -11.65 11.89
C ASP A 87 7.44 -10.18 12.29
N ALA A 88 8.64 -9.85 12.79
CA ALA A 88 9.00 -8.48 13.13
C ALA A 88 8.97 -7.53 11.91
N ILE A 89 9.41 -7.99 10.73
CA ILE A 89 9.31 -7.23 9.48
C ILE A 89 7.84 -6.99 9.12
N ILE A 90 6.99 -8.00 9.24
CA ILE A 90 5.56 -7.91 8.95
C ILE A 90 4.88 -6.94 9.92
N ASP A 91 5.17 -7.00 11.22
CA ASP A 91 4.60 -6.10 12.22
C ASP A 91 5.03 -4.65 12.01
N LYS A 92 6.29 -4.43 11.67
CA LYS A 92 6.75 -3.08 11.26
C LYS A 92 6.03 -2.62 9.99
N THR A 93 5.78 -3.51 9.03
CA THR A 93 5.03 -3.20 7.82
C THR A 93 3.60 -2.76 8.16
N ARG A 94 2.92 -3.47 9.07
CA ARG A 94 1.58 -3.09 9.55
C ARG A 94 1.58 -1.69 10.18
N LYS A 95 2.54 -1.38 11.04
CA LYS A 95 2.66 -0.06 11.69
C LYS A 95 2.85 1.08 10.70
N LEU A 96 3.49 0.84 9.57
CA LEU A 96 3.67 1.86 8.53
C LEU A 96 2.36 2.26 7.84
N TYR A 97 1.35 1.38 7.75
CA TYR A 97 0.05 1.80 7.21
C TYR A 97 -0.55 2.95 8.01
N VAL A 98 -0.43 2.88 9.33
CA VAL A 98 -0.93 3.93 10.23
C VAL A 98 -0.04 5.16 10.20
N SER A 99 1.27 4.99 10.30
CA SER A 99 2.21 6.12 10.34
C SER A 99 2.23 6.96 9.07
N TYR A 100 1.91 6.35 7.92
CA TYR A 100 1.72 7.06 6.64
C TYR A 100 0.29 7.61 6.46
N GLY A 101 -0.61 7.42 7.43
CA GLY A 101 -2.02 7.81 7.30
C GLY A 101 -2.76 7.08 6.17
N LEU A 102 -2.34 5.87 5.85
CA LEU A 102 -2.95 5.07 4.79
C LEU A 102 -4.14 4.25 5.29
N GLU A 103 -4.14 3.90 6.58
CA GLU A 103 -5.19 3.09 7.19
C GLU A 103 -5.37 3.44 8.67
N ASN A 104 -6.55 3.14 9.22
CA ASN A 104 -6.88 3.35 10.62
C ASN A 104 -6.17 2.31 11.51
N GLN A 105 -5.85 2.68 12.76
CA GLN A 105 -5.25 1.77 13.73
C GLN A 105 -6.14 0.54 13.98
N ASP A 106 -7.45 0.74 14.21
CA ASP A 106 -8.40 -0.35 14.48
C ASP A 106 -8.48 -1.38 13.35
N VAL A 107 -8.36 -0.92 12.10
CA VAL A 107 -8.33 -1.80 10.92
C VAL A 107 -7.04 -2.61 10.89
N VAL A 108 -5.91 -1.98 11.20
CA VAL A 108 -4.60 -2.65 11.24
C VAL A 108 -4.54 -3.66 12.39
N ASP A 109 -5.09 -3.34 13.55
CA ASP A 109 -5.22 -4.23 14.69
C ASP A 109 -6.15 -5.41 14.38
N GLY A 110 -7.24 -5.16 13.65
CA GLY A 110 -8.12 -6.20 13.10
C GLY A 110 -7.37 -7.16 12.16
N TRP A 111 -6.46 -6.67 11.32
CA TRP A 111 -5.62 -7.56 10.49
C TRP A 111 -4.65 -8.38 11.34
N ALA A 112 -4.08 -7.77 12.38
CA ALA A 112 -3.16 -8.47 13.29
C ALA A 112 -3.87 -9.58 14.06
N SER A 113 -5.12 -9.36 14.49
CA SER A 113 -5.91 -10.35 15.22
C SER A 113 -6.40 -11.51 14.37
N MET A 114 -6.57 -11.30 13.03
CA MET A 114 -7.00 -12.36 12.12
C MET A 114 -5.99 -13.48 11.94
N TYR A 115 -4.69 -13.15 12.02
CA TYR A 115 -3.60 -14.06 11.71
C TYR A 115 -2.45 -13.88 12.69
N GLN A 116 -2.12 -14.93 13.42
CA GLN A 116 -0.96 -14.94 14.30
C GLN A 116 0.36 -14.95 13.50
N HIS A 117 0.36 -15.66 12.36
CA HIS A 117 1.53 -15.89 11.53
C HIS A 117 1.27 -15.47 10.08
N TYR A 118 0.83 -14.22 9.89
CA TYR A 118 0.50 -13.71 8.56
C TYR A 118 1.68 -13.74 7.60
N ILE A 119 1.43 -14.25 6.38
CA ILE A 119 2.30 -14.06 5.21
C ILE A 119 1.46 -13.68 3.98
N PRO A 120 2.01 -12.91 3.03
CA PRO A 120 1.35 -12.64 1.76
C PRO A 120 1.39 -13.90 0.88
N LEU A 121 0.20 -14.43 0.52
CA LEU A 121 0.09 -15.57 -0.38
C LEU A 121 -0.13 -15.08 -1.81
N MET A 122 0.94 -14.85 -2.55
CA MET A 122 0.88 -14.50 -3.98
C MET A 122 0.90 -15.78 -4.83
N ARG A 123 0.24 -15.73 -5.99
CA ARG A 123 0.08 -16.86 -6.91
C ARG A 123 0.77 -16.53 -8.24
N GLU A 124 1.26 -17.57 -8.93
CA GLU A 124 2.02 -17.44 -10.17
C GLU A 124 1.37 -16.56 -11.27
N ASP A 125 0.03 -16.51 -11.35
CA ASP A 125 -0.69 -15.86 -12.45
C ASP A 125 -1.33 -14.50 -12.09
N LYS A 126 -1.05 -13.95 -10.92
CA LYS A 126 -1.60 -12.65 -10.55
C LYS A 126 -0.48 -11.62 -10.40
N GLU A 127 -0.14 -10.95 -11.48
CA GLU A 127 0.42 -9.60 -11.46
C GLU A 127 -0.56 -8.59 -10.83
N GLY A 128 -1.08 -8.88 -9.69
CA GLY A 128 -2.13 -8.13 -9.00
C GLY A 128 -1.69 -7.66 -7.64
N GLY A 129 -0.43 -7.26 -7.52
CA GLY A 129 0.03 -6.57 -6.32
C GLY A 129 -0.65 -5.21 -6.17
N MET A 130 -0.72 -4.72 -4.95
CA MET A 130 -1.12 -3.35 -4.64
C MET A 130 -0.29 -2.38 -5.50
N GLY A 131 -0.93 -1.71 -6.45
CA GLY A 131 -0.25 -0.70 -7.27
C GLY A 131 0.18 0.48 -6.39
N THR A 132 1.30 1.08 -6.71
CA THR A 132 1.75 2.30 -6.01
C THR A 132 0.91 3.53 -6.36
N GLY A 133 -0.04 3.39 -7.29
CA GLY A 133 -0.83 4.49 -7.84
C GLY A 133 -0.09 5.27 -8.93
N GLN A 134 -0.82 6.08 -9.69
CA GLN A 134 -0.27 6.96 -10.71
C GLN A 134 0.20 8.27 -10.05
N GLY A 135 1.45 8.65 -10.26
CA GLY A 135 2.02 9.86 -9.67
C GLY A 135 1.85 9.89 -8.14
N PHE A 136 1.46 11.03 -7.59
CA PHE A 136 1.20 11.23 -6.15
C PHE A 136 -0.25 11.00 -5.73
N SER A 137 -1.11 10.49 -6.61
CA SER A 137 -2.50 10.20 -6.25
C SER A 137 -2.61 8.87 -5.51
N VAL A 138 -3.11 8.90 -4.26
CA VAL A 138 -3.26 7.71 -3.41
C VAL A 138 -4.75 7.48 -3.10
N LYS A 139 -5.33 6.48 -3.73
CA LYS A 139 -6.76 6.13 -3.63
C LYS A 139 -6.97 4.64 -3.42
N GLY A 140 -8.16 4.27 -2.98
CA GLY A 140 -8.62 2.89 -2.85
C GLY A 140 -8.16 2.19 -1.58
N LYS A 141 -8.60 0.95 -1.42
CA LYS A 141 -8.32 0.13 -0.24
C LYS A 141 -6.86 -0.35 -0.24
N GLU A 142 -6.25 -0.36 0.93
CA GLU A 142 -4.87 -0.82 1.13
C GLU A 142 -4.75 -2.33 1.02
N THR A 143 -5.79 -3.07 1.41
CA THR A 143 -5.80 -4.52 1.35
C THR A 143 -7.06 -5.05 0.68
N LYS A 144 -6.93 -6.19 0.03
CA LYS A 144 -8.06 -6.97 -0.51
C LYS A 144 -8.25 -8.21 0.34
N GLY A 145 -9.50 -8.57 0.61
CA GLY A 145 -9.82 -9.83 1.28
C GLY A 145 -9.30 -11.02 0.47
N ARG A 146 -8.85 -12.07 1.17
CA ARG A 146 -8.44 -13.32 0.54
C ARG A 146 -9.62 -14.02 -0.09
N THR A 147 -9.48 -14.40 -1.36
CA THR A 147 -10.48 -15.20 -2.08
C THR A 147 -10.19 -16.70 -2.03
N GLY A 148 -8.96 -17.08 -1.65
CA GLY A 148 -8.52 -18.48 -1.66
C GLY A 148 -8.15 -18.99 -3.06
N SER A 149 -7.26 -19.98 -3.12
CA SER A 149 -6.93 -20.72 -4.34
C SER A 149 -6.08 -21.94 -3.95
N ALA A 150 -6.28 -23.07 -4.59
CA ALA A 150 -5.46 -24.27 -4.45
C ALA A 150 -4.12 -24.20 -5.23
N ARG A 151 -3.86 -23.11 -5.97
CA ARG A 151 -2.62 -22.94 -6.72
C ARG A 151 -1.41 -22.79 -5.80
N LYS A 152 -0.24 -23.19 -6.28
CA LYS A 152 1.03 -23.08 -5.54
C LYS A 152 1.31 -21.63 -5.16
N VAL A 153 1.75 -21.42 -3.93
CA VAL A 153 2.30 -20.15 -3.45
C VAL A 153 3.77 -20.12 -3.80
N VAL A 154 4.26 -18.98 -4.25
CA VAL A 154 5.65 -18.80 -4.68
C VAL A 154 6.26 -17.57 -4.04
N ASP A 155 7.56 -17.59 -3.86
CA ASP A 155 8.39 -16.44 -3.48
C ASP A 155 7.90 -15.67 -2.25
N ILE A 156 7.58 -16.37 -1.16
CA ILE A 156 6.99 -15.77 0.05
C ILE A 156 7.86 -14.64 0.60
N LEU A 157 9.17 -14.86 0.72
CA LEU A 157 10.10 -13.85 1.25
C LEU A 157 10.23 -12.66 0.30
N ALA A 158 10.30 -12.90 -1.01
CA ALA A 158 10.28 -11.84 -2.01
C ALA A 158 8.98 -11.04 -1.98
N ASN A 159 7.84 -11.70 -1.76
CA ASN A 159 6.54 -11.04 -1.63
C ASN A 159 6.43 -10.19 -0.36
N ILE A 160 7.00 -10.63 0.77
CA ILE A 160 7.09 -9.82 2.00
C ILE A 160 7.94 -8.57 1.74
N ALA A 161 9.09 -8.71 1.09
CA ALA A 161 9.95 -7.58 0.74
C ALA A 161 9.24 -6.61 -0.21
N SER A 162 8.65 -7.11 -1.29
CA SER A 162 7.91 -6.32 -2.28
C SER A 162 6.71 -5.59 -1.66
N GLN A 163 5.96 -6.23 -0.77
CA GLN A 163 4.86 -5.58 -0.06
C GLN A 163 5.36 -4.39 0.77
N ARG A 164 6.46 -4.58 1.52
CA ARG A 164 7.08 -3.53 2.32
C ARG A 164 7.55 -2.35 1.47
N GLU A 165 8.24 -2.62 0.37
CA GLU A 165 8.73 -1.60 -0.55
C GLU A 165 7.59 -0.82 -1.19
N LYS A 166 6.59 -1.50 -1.72
CA LYS A 166 5.39 -0.85 -2.29
C LYS A 166 4.67 0.02 -1.26
N LEU A 167 4.58 -0.44 -0.01
CA LEU A 167 3.97 0.34 1.06
C LEU A 167 4.75 1.61 1.37
N ILE A 168 6.08 1.53 1.47
CA ILE A 168 6.93 2.71 1.68
C ILE A 168 6.70 3.74 0.57
N VAL A 169 6.76 3.30 -0.70
CA VAL A 169 6.51 4.19 -1.85
C VAL A 169 5.14 4.84 -1.79
N ARG A 170 4.12 4.04 -1.52
CA ARG A 170 2.75 4.53 -1.44
C ARG A 170 2.56 5.50 -0.27
N GLY A 171 3.21 5.23 0.87
CA GLY A 171 3.22 6.10 2.04
C GLY A 171 3.88 7.44 1.76
N GLU A 172 5.06 7.44 1.15
CA GLU A 172 5.76 8.67 0.76
C GLU A 172 4.94 9.50 -0.25
N LYS A 173 4.31 8.85 -1.23
CA LYS A 173 3.38 9.51 -2.14
C LYS A 173 2.21 10.15 -1.39
N ASN A 174 1.68 9.46 -0.37
CA ASN A 174 0.58 9.99 0.44
C ASN A 174 0.98 11.22 1.25
N ILE A 175 2.20 11.24 1.81
CA ILE A 175 2.72 12.43 2.51
C ILE A 175 2.74 13.65 1.57
N VAL A 176 3.21 13.48 0.34
CA VAL A 176 3.20 14.55 -0.67
C VAL A 176 1.78 14.98 -1.01
N ALA A 177 0.88 14.03 -1.22
CA ALA A 177 -0.52 14.32 -1.52
C ALA A 177 -1.23 15.03 -0.36
N GLN A 178 -0.96 14.64 0.90
CA GLN A 178 -1.46 15.33 2.09
C GLN A 178 -0.96 16.79 2.16
N ALA A 179 0.32 17.01 1.86
CA ALA A 179 0.88 18.36 1.82
C ALA A 179 0.20 19.22 0.75
N LEU A 180 -0.14 18.66 -0.43
CA LEU A 180 -0.92 19.34 -1.46
C LEU A 180 -2.33 19.69 -0.97
N VAL A 181 -3.02 18.76 -0.30
CA VAL A 181 -4.35 19.03 0.28
C VAL A 181 -4.27 20.17 1.30
N GLY A 182 -3.29 20.12 2.22
CA GLY A 182 -3.09 21.18 3.21
C GLY A 182 -2.79 22.53 2.58
N LEU A 183 -1.97 22.57 1.52
CA LEU A 183 -1.70 23.78 0.75
C LEU A 183 -2.96 24.34 0.10
N ALA A 184 -3.76 23.49 -0.55
CA ALA A 184 -4.98 23.90 -1.22
C ALA A 184 -6.04 24.41 -0.23
N GLN A 185 -6.15 23.79 0.94
CA GLN A 185 -7.03 24.24 2.02
C GLN A 185 -6.61 25.58 2.62
N ALA A 186 -5.29 25.78 2.81
CA ALA A 186 -4.76 27.04 3.34
C ALA A 186 -4.81 28.20 2.33
N ASN A 187 -4.93 27.89 1.03
CA ASN A 187 -4.95 28.87 -0.06
C ASN A 187 -6.11 28.60 -1.01
N PRO A 188 -7.37 28.85 -0.60
CA PRO A 188 -8.53 28.65 -1.45
C PRO A 188 -8.42 29.51 -2.71
N ASN A 189 -8.49 28.90 -3.87
CA ASN A 189 -8.44 29.59 -5.17
C ASN A 189 -9.26 28.81 -6.21
N PRO A 190 -10.57 29.12 -6.33
CA PRO A 190 -11.46 28.43 -7.26
C PRO A 190 -11.03 28.49 -8.73
N ASP A 191 -10.29 29.54 -9.12
CA ASP A 191 -9.73 29.65 -10.47
C ASP A 191 -8.57 28.65 -10.72
N PHE A 192 -8.05 28.02 -9.67
CA PHE A 192 -6.92 27.11 -9.76
C PHE A 192 -7.25 25.70 -9.26
N TRP A 193 -7.84 25.57 -8.07
CA TRP A 193 -8.21 24.31 -7.44
C TRP A 193 -9.37 24.45 -6.44
N GLU A 194 -9.98 23.31 -6.14
CA GLU A 194 -10.85 23.14 -4.97
C GLU A 194 -10.53 21.84 -4.24
N VAL A 195 -10.86 21.78 -2.94
CA VAL A 195 -10.72 20.57 -2.14
C VAL A 195 -12.08 19.95 -1.90
N ARG A 196 -12.23 18.66 -2.21
CA ARG A 196 -13.45 17.88 -2.01
C ARG A 196 -13.18 16.63 -1.17
N SER A 197 -14.13 16.30 -0.30
CA SER A 197 -14.13 15.02 0.45
C SER A 197 -14.96 13.94 -0.23
N GLN A 198 -15.84 14.31 -1.16
CA GLN A 198 -16.73 13.39 -1.87
C GLN A 198 -16.69 13.66 -3.37
N ALA A 199 -16.80 12.58 -4.15
CA ALA A 199 -17.00 12.69 -5.58
C ALA A 199 -18.40 13.27 -5.87
N PRO A 200 -18.57 14.04 -6.95
CA PRO A 200 -19.90 14.50 -7.37
C PRO A 200 -20.82 13.30 -7.63
N THR A 201 -22.08 13.47 -7.35
CA THR A 201 -23.10 12.47 -7.65
C THR A 201 -23.65 12.65 -9.05
N GLU A 202 -23.89 11.57 -9.74
CA GLU A 202 -24.58 11.53 -11.02
C GLU A 202 -25.85 10.68 -10.91
N ARG A 203 -26.87 11.03 -11.69
CA ARG A 203 -28.12 10.30 -11.76
C ARG A 203 -27.95 9.10 -12.68
N VAL A 204 -28.04 7.91 -12.10
CA VAL A 204 -27.90 6.65 -12.84
C VAL A 204 -29.17 5.83 -12.72
N PHE A 205 -29.66 5.31 -13.84
CA PHE A 205 -30.76 4.33 -13.83
C PHE A 205 -30.24 3.01 -13.29
N ASP A 206 -30.86 2.50 -12.22
CA ASP A 206 -30.55 1.19 -11.68
C ASP A 206 -31.48 0.15 -12.34
N PRO A 207 -30.96 -0.73 -13.23
CA PRO A 207 -31.77 -1.71 -13.93
C PRO A 207 -32.35 -2.79 -13.01
N LYS A 208 -31.83 -2.96 -11.79
CA LYS A 208 -32.33 -3.92 -10.81
C LYS A 208 -33.56 -3.44 -10.08
N THR A 209 -33.60 -2.15 -9.79
CA THR A 209 -34.72 -1.53 -9.03
C THR A 209 -35.69 -0.76 -9.91
N GLY A 210 -35.31 -0.46 -11.18
CA GLY A 210 -36.11 0.35 -12.10
C GLY A 210 -36.18 1.85 -11.73
N VAL A 211 -35.38 2.29 -10.78
CA VAL A 211 -35.42 3.67 -10.24
C VAL A 211 -34.12 4.42 -10.60
N VAL A 212 -34.24 5.74 -10.81
CA VAL A 212 -33.06 6.61 -10.95
C VAL A 212 -32.53 6.93 -9.54
N VAL A 213 -31.27 6.59 -9.31
CA VAL A 213 -30.59 6.81 -8.03
C VAL A 213 -29.39 7.73 -8.23
N ASP A 214 -29.13 8.57 -7.23
CA ASP A 214 -27.92 9.40 -7.19
C ASP A 214 -26.75 8.52 -6.69
N ARG A 215 -25.72 8.33 -7.52
CA ARG A 215 -24.50 7.59 -7.15
C ARG A 215 -23.28 8.48 -7.34
N PRO A 216 -22.26 8.37 -6.44
CA PRO A 216 -20.98 9.02 -6.67
C PRO A 216 -20.36 8.55 -7.99
N ASP A 217 -19.84 9.46 -8.80
CA ASP A 217 -19.10 9.14 -10.03
C ASP A 217 -17.92 8.21 -9.70
N PRO A 218 -17.92 6.94 -10.12
CA PRO A 218 -16.87 5.98 -9.78
C PRO A 218 -15.53 6.31 -10.46
N LEU A 219 -15.56 7.09 -11.55
CA LEU A 219 -14.37 7.46 -12.32
C LEU A 219 -13.78 8.80 -11.87
N PHE A 220 -14.50 9.58 -11.06
CA PHE A 220 -14.07 10.93 -10.66
C PHE A 220 -12.64 10.95 -10.11
N LYS A 221 -12.33 10.06 -9.17
CA LYS A 221 -11.00 9.95 -8.56
C LYS A 221 -9.88 9.51 -9.54
N SER A 222 -10.25 9.09 -10.75
CA SER A 222 -9.31 8.67 -11.80
C SER A 222 -9.07 9.76 -12.84
N ARG A 223 -9.83 10.86 -12.82
CA ARG A 223 -9.68 11.96 -13.77
C ARG A 223 -8.30 12.58 -13.68
N GLU A 224 -7.79 13.07 -14.81
CA GLU A 224 -6.44 13.63 -14.91
C GLU A 224 -6.23 14.88 -14.05
N ASN A 225 -7.30 15.66 -13.83
CA ASN A 225 -7.29 16.87 -13.01
C ASN A 225 -7.58 16.61 -11.53
N VAL A 226 -7.64 15.35 -11.05
CA VAL A 226 -7.95 15.00 -9.66
C VAL A 226 -6.78 14.29 -8.99
N ALA A 227 -6.20 14.90 -7.96
CA ALA A 227 -5.23 14.28 -7.08
C ALA A 227 -5.91 13.85 -5.78
N VAL A 228 -5.69 12.60 -5.35
CA VAL A 228 -6.32 12.04 -4.16
C VAL A 228 -5.26 11.81 -3.08
N ALA A 229 -5.55 12.23 -1.85
CA ALA A 229 -4.78 11.92 -0.66
C ALA A 229 -5.63 11.19 0.37
N LYS A 230 -5.03 10.29 1.12
CA LYS A 230 -5.61 9.76 2.34
C LYS A 230 -5.20 10.65 3.51
N VAL A 231 -6.17 11.19 4.22
CA VAL A 231 -5.96 12.13 5.33
C VAL A 231 -6.58 11.54 6.60
N GLN A 232 -5.81 11.54 7.67
CA GLN A 232 -6.26 11.09 8.98
C GLN A 232 -6.82 12.27 9.76
N ASP A 233 -8.01 12.10 10.34
CA ASP A 233 -8.62 13.07 11.22
C ASP A 233 -8.03 12.99 12.66
N SER A 234 -8.45 13.90 13.53
CA SER A 234 -8.01 13.92 14.93
C SER A 234 -8.44 12.69 15.75
N LYS A 235 -9.37 11.88 15.23
CA LYS A 235 -9.85 10.63 15.84
C LYS A 235 -9.15 9.40 15.28
N GLY A 236 -8.23 9.58 14.32
CA GLY A 236 -7.52 8.48 13.67
C GLY A 236 -8.27 7.88 12.47
N ASN A 237 -9.44 8.40 12.07
CA ASN A 237 -10.13 7.90 10.90
C ASN A 237 -9.46 8.40 9.62
N VAL A 238 -9.22 7.49 8.69
CA VAL A 238 -8.64 7.80 7.40
C VAL A 238 -9.74 7.99 6.36
N THR A 239 -9.73 9.16 5.72
CA THR A 239 -10.66 9.52 4.64
C THR A 239 -9.90 9.95 3.41
N GLU A 240 -10.50 9.79 2.24
CA GLU A 240 -9.91 10.31 1.00
C GLU A 240 -10.34 11.75 0.79
N GLN A 241 -9.36 12.64 0.58
CA GLN A 241 -9.58 14.01 0.14
C GLN A 241 -9.01 14.20 -1.26
N MET A 242 -9.67 15.03 -2.04
CA MET A 242 -9.34 15.25 -3.44
C MET A 242 -9.04 16.72 -3.67
N VAL A 243 -7.93 17.01 -4.33
CA VAL A 243 -7.67 18.32 -4.94
C VAL A 243 -8.07 18.23 -6.41
N VAL A 244 -9.08 18.99 -6.78
CA VAL A 244 -9.61 19.08 -8.14
C VAL A 244 -9.06 20.35 -8.78
N PHE A 245 -8.23 20.20 -9.79
CA PHE A 245 -7.64 21.30 -10.53
C PHE A 245 -8.62 21.81 -11.58
N ASN A 246 -8.70 23.13 -11.72
CA ASN A 246 -9.57 23.77 -12.71
C ASN A 246 -9.05 23.52 -14.12
N GLU A 247 -9.85 22.86 -14.95
CA GLU A 247 -9.48 22.50 -16.33
C GLU A 247 -9.43 23.71 -17.26
N ASP A 248 -10.13 24.79 -16.93
CA ASP A 248 -10.11 26.03 -17.71
C ASP A 248 -8.83 26.87 -17.46
N ASN A 249 -8.05 26.51 -16.43
CA ASN A 249 -6.81 27.18 -16.11
C ASN A 249 -5.59 26.37 -16.62
N PRO A 250 -4.86 26.82 -17.64
CA PRO A 250 -3.72 26.10 -18.19
C PRO A 250 -2.58 25.83 -17.20
N ARG A 251 -2.45 26.64 -16.14
CA ARG A 251 -1.46 26.43 -15.08
C ARG A 251 -1.88 25.31 -14.13
N ALA A 252 -3.18 25.26 -13.78
CA ALA A 252 -3.76 24.19 -12.97
C ALA A 252 -3.68 22.85 -13.69
N VAL A 253 -4.00 22.81 -14.98
CA VAL A 253 -3.86 21.59 -15.81
C VAL A 253 -2.41 21.08 -15.85
N ARG A 254 -1.44 21.97 -16.03
CA ARG A 254 -0.02 21.59 -16.00
C ARG A 254 0.41 21.04 -14.64
N MET A 255 -0.08 21.61 -13.56
CA MET A 255 0.20 21.11 -12.22
C MET A 255 -0.42 19.74 -11.98
N ALA A 256 -1.68 19.54 -12.37
CA ALA A 256 -2.34 18.24 -12.30
C ALA A 256 -1.55 17.16 -13.06
N ALA A 257 -1.15 17.47 -14.30
CA ALA A 257 -0.33 16.61 -15.14
C ALA A 257 1.02 16.26 -14.46
N ALA A 258 1.69 17.26 -13.87
CA ALA A 258 2.94 17.03 -13.16
C ALA A 258 2.74 16.11 -11.95
N MET A 259 1.69 16.30 -11.15
CA MET A 259 1.38 15.44 -10.00
C MET A 259 1.09 13.99 -10.41
N LYS A 260 0.57 13.76 -11.61
CA LYS A 260 0.23 12.42 -12.10
C LYS A 260 1.33 11.73 -12.91
N ASN A 261 2.18 12.50 -13.58
CA ASN A 261 3.21 11.95 -14.46
C ASN A 261 4.57 11.75 -13.77
N LEU A 262 4.67 12.02 -12.48
CA LEU A 262 5.85 11.67 -11.71
C LEU A 262 5.95 10.15 -11.61
N ASP A 263 6.79 9.60 -12.46
CA ASP A 263 6.92 8.16 -12.66
C ASP A 263 7.59 7.49 -11.45
N ALA A 264 7.06 6.34 -11.05
CA ALA A 264 7.57 5.54 -9.93
C ALA A 264 8.95 4.91 -10.21
N GLY A 265 9.51 5.13 -11.39
CA GLY A 265 10.79 4.56 -11.81
C GLY A 265 12.01 5.06 -11.03
N ASN A 266 11.92 6.22 -10.39
CA ASN A 266 13.03 6.84 -9.63
C ASN A 266 12.71 6.93 -8.12
N LEU A 267 12.45 5.79 -7.51
CA LEU A 267 12.05 5.67 -6.11
C LEU A 267 13.08 6.20 -5.10
N GLU A 268 14.36 6.08 -5.38
CA GLU A 268 15.42 6.57 -4.48
C GLU A 268 15.41 8.11 -4.36
N GLY A 269 15.07 8.82 -5.43
CA GLY A 269 14.87 10.27 -5.43
C GLY A 269 13.65 10.73 -4.61
N LEU A 270 12.58 9.92 -4.56
CA LEU A 270 11.34 10.22 -3.83
C LEU A 270 11.53 10.28 -2.30
N LEU A 271 12.37 9.42 -1.74
CA LEU A 271 12.61 9.34 -0.28
C LEU A 271 13.40 10.56 0.25
N GLY A 272 14.32 11.10 -0.55
CA GLY A 272 15.00 12.36 -0.23
C GLY A 272 14.11 13.60 -0.43
N MET A 273 13.04 13.45 -1.19
CA MET A 273 12.15 14.51 -1.62
C MET A 273 11.06 14.87 -0.61
N SER A 274 10.51 13.91 0.13
CA SER A 274 9.48 14.20 1.15
C SER A 274 9.99 15.20 2.18
N ALA A 275 11.24 15.05 2.63
CA ALA A 275 11.87 15.99 3.57
C ALA A 275 12.18 17.37 2.94
N LYS A 276 12.51 17.41 1.64
CA LYS A 276 12.73 18.67 0.90
C LYS A 276 11.41 19.38 0.63
N ILE A 277 10.36 18.64 0.26
CA ILE A 277 9.02 19.14 -0.02
C ILE A 277 8.37 19.70 1.26
N THR A 278 8.48 19.00 2.39
CA THR A 278 7.98 19.51 3.68
C THR A 278 8.67 20.80 4.09
N ARG A 279 10.00 20.90 3.93
CA ARG A 279 10.75 22.15 4.16
C ARG A 279 10.37 23.27 3.19
N TYR A 280 10.13 22.94 1.94
CA TYR A 280 9.74 23.90 0.92
C TYR A 280 8.33 24.45 1.17
N PHE A 281 7.36 23.60 1.50
CA PHE A 281 6.01 24.04 1.88
C PHE A 281 6.01 24.85 3.19
N SER A 282 6.86 24.53 4.14
CA SER A 282 7.03 25.36 5.35
C SER A 282 7.61 26.75 5.03
N ALA A 283 8.47 26.87 4.05
CA ALA A 283 9.03 28.15 3.60
C ALA A 283 8.04 29.00 2.80
N ILE A 284 7.12 28.37 2.05
CA ILE A 284 6.09 29.08 1.26
C ILE A 284 5.04 29.76 2.14
N ASN A 285 4.69 29.18 3.29
CA ASN A 285 3.73 29.79 4.24
C ASN A 285 4.19 31.14 4.80
N THR A 286 5.43 31.51 4.57
CA THR A 286 6.01 32.76 5.10
C THR A 286 6.25 33.85 4.08
N GLN A 287 6.37 33.61 2.77
CA GLN A 287 6.83 34.69 1.87
C GLN A 287 6.39 34.73 0.40
N TYR A 288 5.68 33.74 -0.22
CA TYR A 288 5.47 33.79 -1.67
C TYR A 288 4.07 33.35 -2.18
N ASN A 289 3.73 33.87 -3.36
CA ASN A 289 2.54 33.50 -4.13
C ASN A 289 2.52 31.96 -4.37
N PRO A 290 1.53 31.21 -3.86
CA PRO A 290 1.52 29.76 -3.84
C PRO A 290 1.64 29.12 -5.23
N VAL A 291 1.12 29.77 -6.27
CA VAL A 291 1.16 29.29 -7.66
C VAL A 291 2.60 29.17 -8.18
N PHE A 292 3.44 30.15 -7.90
CA PHE A 292 4.85 30.17 -8.34
C PHE A 292 5.68 29.11 -7.60
N GLY A 293 5.45 28.98 -6.30
CA GLY A 293 6.15 28.01 -5.47
C GLY A 293 5.92 26.56 -5.90
N VAL A 294 4.66 26.19 -6.21
CA VAL A 294 4.32 24.83 -6.59
C VAL A 294 4.83 24.46 -7.99
N VAL A 295 4.76 25.39 -8.96
CA VAL A 295 5.28 25.15 -10.32
C VAL A 295 6.80 24.96 -10.30
N ASN A 296 7.52 25.75 -9.49
CA ASN A 296 8.97 25.59 -9.34
C ASN A 296 9.32 24.29 -8.60
N LEU A 297 8.55 23.91 -7.57
CA LEU A 297 8.73 22.64 -6.88
C LEU A 297 8.61 21.46 -7.87
N VAL A 298 7.56 21.43 -8.70
CA VAL A 298 7.37 20.35 -9.67
C VAL A 298 8.55 20.30 -10.67
N ARG A 299 9.01 21.45 -11.13
CA ARG A 299 10.17 21.53 -12.03
C ARG A 299 11.46 21.06 -11.36
N ASP A 300 11.71 21.48 -10.11
CA ASP A 300 12.91 21.12 -9.36
C ASP A 300 12.92 19.63 -8.99
N VAL A 301 11.74 19.05 -8.73
CA VAL A 301 11.51 17.62 -8.58
C VAL A 301 11.82 16.86 -9.86
N GLN A 302 11.30 17.34 -11.01
CA GLN A 302 11.59 16.74 -12.31
C GLN A 302 13.07 16.85 -12.66
N GLY A 303 13.70 18.00 -12.39
CA GLY A 303 15.12 18.22 -12.60
C GLY A 303 16.02 17.33 -11.72
N ALA A 304 15.64 17.10 -10.47
CA ALA A 304 16.35 16.18 -9.57
C ALA A 304 16.22 14.72 -10.00
N MET A 305 15.09 14.34 -10.61
CA MET A 305 14.86 12.99 -11.15
C MET A 305 15.66 12.71 -12.45
N VAL A 306 15.94 13.75 -13.24
CA VAL A 306 16.68 13.61 -14.51
C VAL A 306 18.19 13.58 -14.26
N ASN A 307 18.67 14.16 -13.15
CA ASN A 307 20.09 14.29 -12.83
C ASN A 307 20.59 13.29 -11.76
N LEU A 308 19.78 12.30 -11.39
CA LEU A 308 20.12 11.14 -10.57
C LEU A 308 20.08 9.86 -11.40
#